data_88e798a52b731ee62cbac98b91eb9ef2
#
_entry.id   88e798a52b731ee62cbac98b91eb9ef2
#
_cell.length_a   1.000
_cell.length_b   1.000
_cell.length_c   1.000
_cell.angle_alpha   90.00
_cell.angle_beta   90.00
_cell.angle_gamma   90.00
#
_symmetry.space_group_name_H-M   'P 1'
#
loop_
_entity.id
_entity.type
_entity.pdbx_description
1 polymer ?
#
loop_
_entity_poly.entity_id
_entity_poly.type
_entity_poly.pdbx_seq_one_letter_code
_entity_poly.pdbx_strand_id
1 'polypeptide(L)'
;YSSRALFGIYQQWFFQHVEKRMPSNFSIEIHSNLIHNVKFDNEKYILLTDELAYQVDAISAALGEGMDEPSDAEKEAQAFAEAHHLKYVPVRYPAEVDVDDIAPTDQVIIRGLGLSFIDYLSELTERRGGVFQRDERGSLIYTRSGDEPTIYASSRRGLPYHARGLDQ
;
A
#
# COMPACT_ATOMS: atom_id res chain seq x y z
N TYR A 1 5.67 -13.56 -11.85
CA TYR A 1 5.37 -12.96 -10.55
C TYR A 1 3.86 -13.00 -10.31
N SER A 2 3.44 -13.36 -9.12
CA SER A 2 2.04 -13.27 -8.70
C SER A 2 1.62 -11.83 -8.46
N SER A 3 0.34 -11.53 -8.64
CA SER A 3 -0.21 -10.23 -8.22
C SER A 3 -0.13 -10.06 -6.70
N ARG A 4 -0.15 -8.81 -6.21
CA ARG A 4 -0.20 -8.52 -4.76
C ARG A 4 -1.42 -9.14 -4.10
N ALA A 5 -2.56 -9.14 -4.78
CA ALA A 5 -3.79 -9.77 -4.31
C ALA A 5 -3.61 -11.29 -4.08
N LEU A 6 -3.00 -11.99 -5.04
CA LEU A 6 -2.70 -13.42 -4.90
C LEU A 6 -1.70 -13.69 -3.76
N PHE A 7 -0.72 -12.80 -3.57
CA PHE A 7 0.22 -12.92 -2.47
C PHE A 7 -0.48 -12.72 -1.11
N GLY A 8 -1.44 -11.80 -1.01
CA GLY A 8 -2.28 -11.64 0.19
C GLY A 8 -3.07 -12.90 0.53
N ILE A 9 -3.70 -13.53 -0.47
CA ILE A 9 -4.40 -14.82 -0.30
C ILE A 9 -3.44 -15.91 0.18
N TYR A 10 -2.23 -15.95 -0.38
CA TYR A 10 -1.21 -16.90 0.07
C TYR A 10 -0.80 -16.67 1.53
N GLN A 11 -0.63 -15.42 1.96
CA GLN A 11 -0.29 -15.10 3.35
C GLN A 11 -1.40 -15.54 4.33
N GLN A 12 -2.67 -15.32 3.98
CA GLN A 12 -3.80 -15.79 4.78
C GLN A 12 -3.85 -17.32 4.86
N TRP A 13 -3.66 -17.99 3.74
CA TRP A 13 -3.57 -19.45 3.70
C TRP A 13 -2.41 -19.97 4.55
N PHE A 14 -1.24 -19.34 4.46
CA PHE A 14 -0.06 -19.75 5.22
C PHE A 14 -0.28 -19.58 6.72
N PHE A 15 -0.89 -18.48 7.15
CA PHE A 15 -1.24 -18.26 8.56
C PHE A 15 -2.17 -19.37 9.08
N GLN A 16 -3.25 -19.66 8.38
CA GLN A 16 -4.16 -20.75 8.74
C GLN A 16 -3.49 -22.13 8.75
N HIS A 17 -2.53 -22.35 7.85
CA HIS A 17 -1.78 -23.59 7.79
C HIS A 17 -0.85 -23.76 9.00
N VAL A 18 -0.23 -22.68 9.48
CA VAL A 18 0.58 -22.66 10.69
C VAL A 18 -0.30 -22.88 11.92
N GLU A 19 -1.40 -22.14 12.03
CA GLU A 19 -2.35 -22.23 13.14
C GLU A 19 -2.84 -23.67 13.37
N LYS A 20 -3.25 -24.35 12.30
CA LYS A 20 -3.71 -25.75 12.36
C LYS A 20 -2.66 -26.78 12.80
N ARG A 21 -1.39 -26.42 12.74
CA ARG A 21 -0.24 -27.30 13.07
C ARG A 21 0.46 -26.92 14.35
N MET A 22 -0.04 -25.91 15.04
CA MET A 22 0.55 -25.50 16.31
C MET A 22 0.42 -26.61 17.34
N PRO A 23 1.44 -26.80 18.19
CA PRO A 23 1.35 -27.65 19.34
C PRO A 23 0.24 -27.18 20.30
N SER A 24 -0.36 -28.10 21.04
CA SER A 24 -1.50 -27.81 21.93
C SER A 24 -1.18 -26.88 23.12
N ASN A 25 0.11 -26.62 23.37
CA ASN A 25 0.57 -25.67 24.40
C ASN A 25 0.77 -24.25 23.86
N PHE A 26 0.39 -23.98 22.59
CA PHE A 26 0.40 -22.67 21.99
C PHE A 26 -1.03 -22.17 21.75
N SER A 27 -1.21 -20.86 21.90
CA SER A 27 -2.41 -20.15 21.46
C SER A 27 -2.02 -18.88 20.72
N ILE A 28 -2.81 -18.50 19.72
CA ILE A 28 -2.70 -17.22 19.02
C ILE A 28 -3.95 -16.40 19.32
N GLU A 29 -3.76 -15.19 19.78
CA GLU A 29 -4.81 -14.19 19.90
C GLU A 29 -4.49 -13.03 18.96
N ILE A 30 -5.45 -12.64 18.14
CA ILE A 30 -5.30 -11.53 17.19
C ILE A 30 -6.08 -10.35 17.72
N HIS A 31 -5.39 -9.25 17.94
CA HIS A 31 -5.98 -7.99 18.39
C HIS A 31 -5.77 -6.92 17.30
N SER A 32 -6.85 -6.26 16.90
CA SER A 32 -6.83 -5.18 15.89
C SER A 32 -6.66 -3.79 16.51
N ASN A 33 -6.04 -3.71 17.68
CA ASN A 33 -5.81 -2.46 18.39
C ASN A 33 -4.48 -1.83 17.96
N LEU A 34 -4.47 -0.52 17.77
CA LEU A 34 -3.24 0.22 17.55
C LEU A 34 -2.48 0.38 18.87
N ILE A 35 -1.22 -0.03 18.88
CA ILE A 35 -0.33 0.18 20.02
C ILE A 35 0.35 1.53 19.87
N HIS A 36 0.07 2.47 20.80
CA HIS A 36 0.64 3.82 20.77
C HIS A 36 1.94 3.93 21.55
N ASN A 37 2.15 3.08 22.53
CA ASN A 37 3.32 3.16 23.38
C ASN A 37 3.68 1.79 23.95
N VAL A 38 4.96 1.63 24.25
CA VAL A 38 5.52 0.45 24.91
C VAL A 38 6.30 0.93 26.13
N LYS A 39 5.98 0.38 27.31
CA LYS A 39 6.71 0.61 28.54
C LYS A 39 7.38 -0.69 28.98
N PHE A 40 8.49 -0.57 29.71
CA PHE A 40 9.12 -1.69 30.39
C PHE A 40 9.06 -1.45 31.90
N ASP A 41 8.40 -2.35 32.62
CA ASP A 41 8.23 -2.27 34.04
C ASP A 41 8.20 -3.67 34.67
N ASN A 42 8.89 -3.86 35.78
CA ASN A 42 8.95 -5.12 36.52
C ASN A 42 9.26 -6.34 35.61
N GLU A 43 10.29 -6.23 34.79
CA GLU A 43 10.74 -7.28 33.84
C GLU A 43 9.71 -7.69 32.78
N LYS A 44 8.67 -6.89 32.58
CA LYS A 44 7.62 -7.09 31.56
C LYS A 44 7.51 -5.89 30.65
N TYR A 45 7.08 -6.13 29.42
CA TYR A 45 6.65 -5.08 28.52
C TYR A 45 5.15 -4.84 28.66
N ILE A 46 4.75 -3.59 28.65
CA ILE A 46 3.37 -3.15 28.69
C ILE A 46 3.09 -2.42 27.38
N LEU A 47 2.24 -3.02 26.54
CA LEU A 47 1.77 -2.45 25.28
C LEU A 47 0.50 -1.66 25.56
N LEU A 48 0.52 -0.37 25.25
CA LEU A 48 -0.61 0.54 25.50
C LEU A 48 -1.38 0.79 24.22
N THR A 49 -2.67 0.58 24.27
CA THR A 49 -3.66 0.97 23.25
C THR A 49 -4.60 2.04 23.84
N ASP A 50 -5.54 2.55 23.05
CA ASP A 50 -6.53 3.51 23.54
C ASP A 50 -7.43 2.96 24.66
N GLU A 51 -7.71 1.66 24.62
CA GLU A 51 -8.68 1.02 25.49
C GLU A 51 -8.06 0.06 26.50
N LEU A 52 -6.94 -0.58 26.17
CA LEU A 52 -6.39 -1.71 26.90
C LEU A 52 -4.87 -1.58 27.07
N ALA A 53 -4.36 -2.32 28.04
CA ALA A 53 -2.92 -2.55 28.22
C ALA A 53 -2.65 -4.06 28.21
N TYR A 54 -1.70 -4.48 27.39
CA TYR A 54 -1.26 -5.88 27.34
C TYR A 54 0.10 -6.01 28.00
N GLN A 55 0.22 -6.93 28.93
CA GLN A 55 1.49 -7.25 29.58
C GLN A 55 2.09 -8.50 28.94
N VAL A 56 3.32 -8.41 28.43
CA VAL A 56 3.99 -9.49 27.72
C VAL A 56 5.44 -9.67 28.16
N ASP A 57 5.97 -10.86 27.96
CA ASP A 57 7.37 -11.21 28.32
C ASP A 57 8.35 -10.78 27.22
N ALA A 58 7.92 -10.78 25.98
CA ALA A 58 8.75 -10.44 24.83
C ALA A 58 7.93 -9.76 23.73
N ILE A 59 8.59 -8.96 22.92
CA ILE A 59 8.00 -8.28 21.76
C ILE A 59 8.82 -8.61 20.53
N SER A 60 8.12 -8.97 19.43
CA SER A 60 8.68 -8.99 18.09
C SER A 60 8.01 -7.90 17.28
N ALA A 61 8.75 -6.86 16.93
CA ALA A 61 8.23 -5.73 16.17
C ALA A 61 8.35 -5.98 14.66
N ALA A 62 7.22 -6.17 13.99
CA ALA A 62 7.11 -6.32 12.54
C ALA A 62 6.23 -5.17 12.00
N LEU A 63 6.77 -3.94 12.08
CA LEU A 63 6.03 -2.69 11.86
C LEU A 63 5.84 -2.33 10.38
N GLY A 64 6.41 -3.11 9.46
CA GLY A 64 6.48 -2.75 8.06
C GLY A 64 7.40 -1.55 7.82
N GLU A 65 7.14 -0.78 6.78
CA GLU A 65 7.78 0.52 6.60
C GLU A 65 7.08 1.52 7.52
N GLY A 66 7.83 2.07 8.48
CA GLY A 66 7.32 3.14 9.34
C GLY A 66 6.91 4.36 8.49
N MET A 67 5.96 5.13 8.99
CA MET A 67 5.71 6.45 8.42
C MET A 67 6.76 7.39 8.99
N ASP A 68 7.72 7.77 8.14
CA ASP A 68 8.64 8.85 8.47
C ASP A 68 7.87 10.18 8.62
N GLU A 69 8.41 11.09 9.40
CA GLU A 69 7.86 12.44 9.40
C GLU A 69 7.92 13.03 7.99
N PRO A 70 6.85 13.71 7.54
CA PRO A 70 6.85 14.33 6.22
C PRO A 70 8.03 15.27 6.05
N SER A 71 8.73 15.15 4.94
CA SER A 71 9.80 16.08 4.56
C SER A 71 9.25 17.51 4.39
N ASP A 72 10.10 18.51 4.43
CA ASP A 72 9.68 19.89 4.22
C ASP A 72 8.98 20.10 2.88
N ALA A 73 9.42 19.40 1.83
CA ALA A 73 8.78 19.44 0.51
C ALA A 73 7.37 18.80 0.51
N GLU A 74 7.15 17.78 1.32
CA GLU A 74 5.82 17.17 1.47
C GLU A 74 4.88 18.06 2.29
N LYS A 75 5.39 18.69 3.35
CA LYS A 75 4.64 19.68 4.14
C LYS A 75 4.22 20.87 3.28
N GLU A 76 5.13 21.38 2.44
CA GLU A 76 4.85 22.46 1.50
C GLU A 76 3.79 22.05 0.46
N ALA A 77 3.90 20.85 -0.10
CA ALA A 77 2.93 20.34 -1.06
C ALA A 77 1.55 20.13 -0.43
N GLN A 78 1.49 19.63 0.80
CA GLN A 78 0.25 19.49 1.54
C GLN A 78 -0.40 20.85 1.82
N ALA A 79 0.37 21.81 2.33
CA ALA A 79 -0.14 23.16 2.59
C ALA A 79 -0.63 23.85 1.31
N PHE A 80 0.05 23.66 0.18
CA PHE A 80 -0.42 24.15 -1.11
C PHE A 80 -1.75 23.52 -1.51
N ALA A 81 -1.85 22.20 -1.39
CA ALA A 81 -3.08 21.48 -1.74
C ALA A 81 -4.28 21.94 -0.88
N GLU A 82 -4.09 22.09 0.43
CA GLU A 82 -5.10 22.60 1.34
C GLU A 82 -5.56 24.03 0.96
N ALA A 83 -4.62 24.92 0.66
CA ALA A 83 -4.92 26.31 0.27
C ALA A 83 -5.68 26.41 -1.07
N HIS A 84 -5.56 25.41 -1.93
CA HIS A 84 -6.19 25.37 -3.26
C HIS A 84 -7.32 24.35 -3.38
N HIS A 85 -7.75 23.74 -2.28
CA HIS A 85 -8.80 22.70 -2.25
C HIS A 85 -8.49 21.52 -3.17
N LEU A 86 -7.23 21.11 -3.22
CA LEU A 86 -6.75 19.97 -3.99
C LEU A 86 -6.56 18.75 -3.06
N LYS A 87 -6.73 17.55 -3.60
CA LYS A 87 -6.35 16.33 -2.90
C LYS A 87 -4.84 16.12 -3.00
N TYR A 88 -4.19 15.95 -1.85
CA TYR A 88 -2.79 15.55 -1.76
C TYR A 88 -2.68 14.17 -1.10
N VAL A 89 -1.97 13.27 -1.74
CA VAL A 89 -1.67 11.94 -1.21
C VAL A 89 -0.18 11.89 -0.89
N PRO A 90 0.21 11.81 0.39
CA PRO A 90 1.61 11.65 0.79
C PRO A 90 2.14 10.27 0.38
N VAL A 91 3.45 10.06 0.57
CA VAL A 91 4.07 8.75 0.34
C VAL A 91 3.46 7.72 1.28
N ARG A 92 2.66 6.81 0.72
CA ARG A 92 1.99 5.72 1.43
C ARG A 92 1.88 4.48 0.55
N TYR A 93 1.56 3.36 1.17
CA TYR A 93 1.17 2.18 0.39
C TYR A 93 -0.11 2.45 -0.39
N PRO A 94 -0.13 2.20 -1.70
CA PRO A 94 -1.33 2.44 -2.52
C PRO A 94 -2.58 1.74 -2.01
N ALA A 95 -2.44 0.55 -1.41
CA ALA A 95 -3.56 -0.20 -0.83
C ALA A 95 -4.21 0.46 0.41
N GLU A 96 -3.55 1.45 1.01
CA GLU A 96 -4.05 2.20 2.18
C GLU A 96 -4.64 3.55 1.78
N VAL A 97 -4.60 3.90 0.50
CA VAL A 97 -5.07 5.18 -0.01
C VAL A 97 -6.38 4.99 -0.74
N ASP A 98 -7.40 5.70 -0.29
CA ASP A 98 -8.65 5.78 -1.01
C ASP A 98 -8.52 6.75 -2.20
N VAL A 99 -8.75 6.23 -3.40
CA VAL A 99 -8.74 6.99 -4.66
C VAL A 99 -10.11 6.96 -5.35
N ASP A 100 -11.15 6.46 -4.68
CA ASP A 100 -12.49 6.31 -5.25
C ASP A 100 -13.19 7.67 -5.42
N ASP A 101 -12.78 8.69 -4.67
CA ASP A 101 -13.27 10.07 -4.77
C ASP A 101 -12.67 10.88 -5.95
N ILE A 102 -11.68 10.33 -6.65
CA ILE A 102 -11.10 10.96 -7.86
C ILE A 102 -12.08 10.76 -9.03
N ALA A 103 -12.63 11.86 -9.54
CA ALA A 103 -13.60 11.80 -10.65
C ALA A 103 -12.91 11.57 -12.01
N PRO A 104 -13.63 11.02 -13.00
CA PRO A 104 -13.11 10.87 -14.39
C PRO A 104 -12.70 12.18 -15.05
N THR A 105 -13.25 13.31 -14.58
CA THR A 105 -12.92 14.66 -15.06
C THR A 105 -11.67 15.25 -14.42
N ASP A 106 -11.14 14.62 -13.38
CA ASP A 106 -10.02 15.15 -12.64
C ASP A 106 -8.69 14.95 -13.38
N GLN A 107 -7.73 15.77 -13.03
CA GLN A 107 -6.35 15.66 -13.47
C GLN A 107 -5.48 15.19 -12.30
N VAL A 108 -4.85 14.05 -12.46
CA VAL A 108 -4.02 13.42 -11.43
C VAL A 108 -2.55 13.56 -11.81
N ILE A 109 -1.74 14.05 -10.90
CA ILE A 109 -0.29 14.11 -11.07
C ILE A 109 0.36 13.07 -10.16
N ILE A 110 1.08 12.12 -10.75
CA ILE A 110 1.86 11.11 -10.02
C ILE A 110 3.33 11.46 -10.10
N ARG A 111 3.94 11.73 -8.95
CA ARG A 111 5.36 12.02 -8.82
C ARG A 111 6.14 10.77 -8.45
N GLY A 112 6.82 10.18 -9.42
CA GLY A 112 7.57 8.93 -9.29
C GLY A 112 7.03 7.88 -10.27
N LEU A 113 7.94 7.07 -10.85
CA LEU A 113 7.61 5.99 -11.80
C LEU A 113 8.16 4.64 -11.30
N GLY A 114 8.13 4.44 -9.96
CA GLY A 114 8.53 3.21 -9.30
C GLY A 114 7.40 2.19 -9.20
N LEU A 115 7.50 1.25 -8.26
CA LEU A 115 6.51 0.18 -8.10
C LEU A 115 5.14 0.73 -7.68
N SER A 116 5.10 1.68 -6.75
CA SER A 116 3.84 2.30 -6.30
C SER A 116 3.11 3.02 -7.44
N PHE A 117 3.85 3.56 -8.44
CA PHE A 117 3.24 4.11 -9.64
C PHE A 117 2.40 3.08 -10.39
N ILE A 118 2.90 1.85 -10.53
CA ILE A 118 2.18 0.77 -11.21
C ILE A 118 0.91 0.40 -10.44
N ASP A 119 0.99 0.36 -9.10
CA ASP A 119 -0.17 0.07 -8.27
C ASP A 119 -1.24 1.18 -8.43
N TYR A 120 -0.87 2.47 -8.33
CA TYR A 120 -1.82 3.57 -8.57
C TYR A 120 -2.34 3.60 -9.99
N LEU A 121 -1.52 3.27 -10.98
CA LEU A 121 -1.98 3.17 -12.36
C LEU A 121 -3.07 2.10 -12.50
N SER A 122 -2.90 0.93 -11.89
CA SER A 122 -3.89 -0.15 -11.89
C SER A 122 -5.19 0.29 -11.20
N GLU A 123 -5.10 0.96 -10.05
CA GLU A 123 -6.26 1.48 -9.31
C GLU A 123 -7.06 2.52 -10.13
N LEU A 124 -6.35 3.39 -10.85
CA LEU A 124 -6.97 4.47 -11.63
C LEU A 124 -7.39 4.04 -13.05
N THR A 125 -7.08 2.81 -13.47
CA THR A 125 -7.37 2.30 -14.81
C THR A 125 -8.13 0.98 -14.78
N GLU A 126 -7.48 -0.16 -14.51
CA GLU A 126 -8.09 -1.50 -14.56
C GLU A 126 -9.22 -1.66 -13.54
N ARG A 127 -9.03 -1.18 -12.31
CA ARG A 127 -10.09 -1.22 -11.29
C ARG A 127 -11.32 -0.41 -11.68
N ARG A 128 -11.15 0.60 -12.54
CA ARG A 128 -12.24 1.41 -13.11
C ARG A 128 -12.83 0.84 -14.41
N GLY A 129 -12.51 -0.42 -14.72
CA GLY A 129 -13.07 -1.14 -15.86
C GLY A 129 -12.29 -1.02 -17.15
N GLY A 130 -11.13 -0.36 -17.15
CA GLY A 130 -10.22 -0.38 -18.28
C GLY A 130 -9.61 -1.76 -18.49
N VAL A 131 -9.32 -2.14 -19.71
CA VAL A 131 -8.89 -3.50 -20.05
C VAL A 131 -7.62 -3.49 -20.90
N PHE A 132 -6.64 -4.28 -20.48
CA PHE A 132 -5.46 -4.59 -21.28
C PHE A 132 -5.68 -5.86 -22.10
N GLN A 133 -5.50 -5.77 -23.40
CA GLN A 133 -5.59 -6.91 -24.34
C GLN A 133 -4.35 -6.97 -25.22
N ARG A 134 -4.00 -8.19 -25.68
CA ARG A 134 -2.93 -8.35 -26.66
C ARG A 134 -3.51 -8.33 -28.07
N ASP A 135 -2.87 -7.55 -28.93
CA ASP A 135 -3.17 -7.57 -30.37
C ASP A 135 -2.58 -8.82 -31.05
N GLU A 136 -2.84 -8.94 -32.35
CA GLU A 136 -2.34 -10.06 -33.16
C GLU A 136 -0.80 -10.14 -33.23
N ARG A 137 -0.11 -9.06 -32.90
CA ARG A 137 1.36 -8.98 -32.85
C ARG A 137 1.91 -9.23 -31.44
N GLY A 138 1.03 -9.50 -30.45
CA GLY A 138 1.38 -9.70 -29.05
C GLY A 138 1.63 -8.41 -28.28
N SER A 139 1.45 -7.23 -28.88
CA SER A 139 1.57 -5.93 -28.21
C SER A 139 0.40 -5.72 -27.26
N LEU A 140 0.68 -5.10 -26.12
CA LEU A 140 -0.34 -4.80 -25.13
C LEU A 140 -1.06 -3.50 -25.50
N ILE A 141 -2.37 -3.58 -25.69
CA ILE A 141 -3.25 -2.45 -25.99
C ILE A 141 -4.17 -2.22 -24.79
N TYR A 142 -4.29 -0.96 -24.39
CA TYR A 142 -5.21 -0.55 -23.34
C TYR A 142 -6.47 0.07 -23.95
N THR A 143 -7.63 -0.43 -23.53
CA THR A 143 -8.95 0.12 -23.88
C THR A 143 -9.54 0.78 -22.64
N ARG A 144 -9.82 2.07 -22.72
CA ARG A 144 -10.41 2.86 -21.65
C ARG A 144 -11.87 2.47 -21.42
N SER A 145 -12.30 2.48 -20.16
CA SER A 145 -13.71 2.38 -19.76
C SER A 145 -14.46 3.71 -19.94
N GLY A 146 -13.75 4.82 -19.81
CA GLY A 146 -14.31 6.18 -19.72
C GLY A 146 -14.41 6.70 -18.28
N ASP A 147 -14.08 5.88 -17.28
CA ASP A 147 -14.12 6.24 -15.87
C ASP A 147 -12.73 6.60 -15.31
N GLU A 148 -11.71 6.59 -16.16
CA GLU A 148 -10.35 6.95 -15.78
C GLU A 148 -10.14 8.47 -15.79
N PRO A 149 -9.47 9.05 -14.78
CA PRO A 149 -9.03 10.43 -14.81
C PRO A 149 -7.93 10.65 -15.85
N THR A 150 -7.59 11.90 -16.10
CA THR A 150 -6.38 12.23 -16.87
C THR A 150 -5.15 12.13 -15.98
N ILE A 151 -4.22 11.21 -16.31
CA ILE A 151 -3.04 10.94 -15.50
C ILE A 151 -1.80 11.56 -16.13
N TYR A 152 -1.11 12.39 -15.36
CA TYR A 152 0.21 12.92 -15.66
C TYR A 152 1.23 12.28 -14.72
N ALA A 153 2.27 11.66 -15.25
CA ALA A 153 3.28 10.99 -14.43
C ALA A 153 4.68 11.46 -14.79
N SER A 154 5.53 11.64 -13.79
CA SER A 154 6.89 12.11 -13.98
C SER A 154 7.87 11.49 -12.99
N SER A 155 9.14 11.44 -13.37
CA SER A 155 10.25 11.08 -12.48
C SER A 155 11.54 11.77 -12.92
N ARG A 156 12.55 11.76 -12.05
CA ARG A 156 13.87 12.32 -12.39
C ARG A 156 14.51 11.70 -13.64
N ARG A 157 14.24 10.42 -13.90
CA ARG A 157 14.76 9.67 -15.06
C ARG A 157 13.80 9.70 -16.26
N GLY A 158 12.54 10.08 -16.07
CA GLY A 158 11.52 10.06 -17.12
C GLY A 158 11.09 8.68 -17.60
N LEU A 159 11.57 7.60 -16.95
CA LEU A 159 11.29 6.21 -17.35
C LEU A 159 10.70 5.43 -16.18
N PRO A 160 9.66 4.62 -16.41
CA PRO A 160 9.15 3.68 -15.42
C PRO A 160 10.12 2.51 -15.21
N TYR A 161 9.92 1.76 -14.14
CA TYR A 161 10.64 0.50 -13.95
C TYR A 161 10.24 -0.51 -15.03
N HIS A 162 11.24 -1.18 -15.57
CA HIS A 162 11.02 -2.28 -16.49
C HIS A 162 10.70 -3.57 -15.74
N ALA A 163 9.93 -4.45 -16.38
CA ALA A 163 9.80 -5.81 -15.92
C ALA A 163 11.18 -6.48 -15.89
N ARG A 164 11.40 -7.35 -14.89
CA ARG A 164 12.62 -8.18 -14.88
C ARG A 164 12.65 -9.08 -16.11
N GLY A 165 13.79 -9.14 -16.78
CA GLY A 165 14.02 -10.12 -17.82
C GLY A 165 13.92 -11.56 -17.27
N LEU A 166 13.61 -12.50 -18.11
CA LEU A 166 13.80 -13.91 -17.79
C LEU A 166 15.30 -14.16 -17.77
N ASP A 167 15.79 -14.74 -16.67
CA ASP A 167 17.17 -15.25 -16.61
C ASP A 167 17.26 -16.34 -17.67
N GLN A 168 18.17 -16.15 -18.64
CA GLN A 168 18.49 -17.14 -19.67
C GLN A 168 19.56 -18.11 -19.14
#